data_4482fbfa98932c7161c9b313e150e9ec
#
_entry.id   4482fbfa98932c7161c9b313e150e9ec
#
_cell.length_a   1.000
_cell.length_b   1.000
_cell.length_c   1.000
_cell.angle_alpha   90.00
_cell.angle_beta   90.00
_cell.angle_gamma   90.00
#
_symmetry.space_group_name_H-M   'P 1'
#
loop_
_entity.id
_entity.type
_entity.pdbx_description
1 polymer ?
#
loop_
_entity_poly.entity_id
_entity_poly.type
_entity_poly.pdbx_seq_one_letter_code
_entity_poly.pdbx_strand_id
1 'polypeptide(L)'
;MDSQTKEVMDILQEECAEVIQAISKISRFGLDNLKPGKPKTNREHLEEELGDLQAMVEILQELDIVSFTNIERAAEAKREKLKIWSNIFKTETSQG
;
A
#
# COMPACT_ATOMS: atom_id res chain seq x y z
N MET A 1 -19.58 2.15 -17.02
CA MET A 1 -19.30 2.12 -15.57
C MET A 1 -20.34 2.98 -14.88
N ASP A 2 -21.02 2.45 -13.87
CA ASP A 2 -22.00 3.25 -13.16
C ASP A 2 -21.32 4.33 -12.28
N SER A 3 -22.12 5.25 -11.76
CA SER A 3 -21.60 6.39 -11.01
C SER A 3 -20.94 5.97 -9.69
N GLN A 4 -21.47 4.94 -9.03
CA GLN A 4 -20.90 4.43 -7.78
C GLN A 4 -19.53 3.81 -8.04
N THR A 5 -19.42 2.96 -9.04
CA THR A 5 -18.14 2.33 -9.40
C THR A 5 -17.11 3.38 -9.80
N LYS A 6 -17.53 4.38 -10.58
CA LYS A 6 -16.62 5.45 -10.99
C LYS A 6 -16.11 6.23 -9.78
N GLU A 7 -16.99 6.55 -8.83
CA GLU A 7 -16.57 7.28 -7.63
C GLU A 7 -15.57 6.48 -6.80
N VAL A 8 -15.82 5.18 -6.62
CA VAL A 8 -14.90 4.31 -5.90
C VAL A 8 -13.54 4.25 -6.59
N MET A 9 -13.53 4.13 -7.93
CA MET A 9 -12.28 4.11 -8.69
C MET A 9 -11.51 5.42 -8.57
N ASP A 10 -12.22 6.55 -8.61
CA ASP A 10 -11.57 7.86 -8.49
C ASP A 10 -10.94 8.03 -7.11
N ILE A 11 -11.63 7.60 -6.06
CA ILE A 11 -11.09 7.67 -4.69
C ILE A 11 -9.91 6.71 -4.52
N LEU A 12 -10.03 5.49 -5.05
CA LEU A 12 -8.92 4.53 -5.01
C LEU A 12 -7.67 5.11 -5.66
N GLN A 13 -7.84 5.77 -6.80
CA GLN A 13 -6.72 6.40 -7.51
C GLN A 13 -6.06 7.48 -6.64
N GLU A 14 -6.87 8.30 -5.95
CA GLU A 14 -6.34 9.30 -5.04
C GLU A 14 -5.56 8.68 -3.89
N GLU A 15 -6.08 7.60 -3.32
CA GLU A 15 -5.39 6.92 -2.22
C GLU A 15 -4.06 6.30 -2.69
N CYS A 16 -3.99 5.79 -3.90
CA CYS A 16 -2.74 5.31 -4.47
C CYS A 16 -1.71 6.45 -4.57
N ALA A 17 -2.16 7.64 -4.99
CA ALA A 17 -1.28 8.80 -5.09
C ALA A 17 -0.77 9.25 -3.71
N GLU A 18 -1.63 9.18 -2.69
CA GLU A 18 -1.24 9.53 -1.32
C GLU A 18 -0.19 8.55 -0.78
N VAL A 19 -0.31 7.27 -1.08
CA VAL A 19 0.70 6.28 -0.72
C VAL A 19 2.04 6.60 -1.38
N ILE A 20 2.02 6.94 -2.66
CA ILE A 20 3.24 7.33 -3.39
C ILE A 20 3.92 8.52 -2.73
N GLN A 21 3.15 9.55 -2.35
CA GLN A 21 3.68 10.72 -1.67
C GLN A 21 4.29 10.37 -0.31
N ALA A 22 3.64 9.51 0.45
CA ALA A 22 4.15 9.08 1.75
C ALA A 22 5.49 8.33 1.59
N ILE A 23 5.60 7.46 0.59
CA ILE A 23 6.84 6.75 0.28
C ILE A 23 7.94 7.72 -0.12
N SER A 24 7.62 8.72 -0.93
CA SER A 24 8.58 9.74 -1.34
C SER A 24 9.17 10.49 -0.15
N LYS A 25 8.35 10.84 0.83
CA LYS A 25 8.82 11.51 2.05
C LYS A 25 9.73 10.61 2.87
N ILE A 26 9.40 9.32 2.97
CA ILE A 26 10.24 8.35 3.67
C ILE A 26 11.60 8.22 2.97
N SER A 27 11.59 8.15 1.66
CA SER A 27 12.81 8.01 0.86
C SER A 27 13.76 9.21 1.07
N ARG A 28 13.19 10.41 1.19
CA ARG A 28 13.99 11.63 1.34
C ARG A 28 14.38 11.92 2.79
N PHE A 29 13.52 11.59 3.74
CA PHE A 29 13.69 12.07 5.13
C PHE A 29 13.74 10.95 6.16
N GLY A 30 13.49 9.68 5.78
CA GLY A 30 13.54 8.53 6.67
C GLY A 30 12.19 8.21 7.29
N LEU A 31 12.09 6.98 7.82
CA LEU A 31 10.85 6.45 8.40
C LEU A 31 10.41 7.21 9.64
N ASP A 32 11.35 7.52 10.51
CA ASP A 32 11.01 8.04 11.84
C ASP A 32 11.24 9.54 11.97
N ASN A 33 11.38 10.23 10.84
CA ASN A 33 11.50 11.67 10.83
C ASN A 33 10.18 12.32 11.23
N LEU A 34 10.27 13.28 12.15
CA LEU A 34 9.13 14.05 12.63
C LEU A 34 9.42 15.52 12.38
N LYS A 35 8.64 16.14 11.50
CA LYS A 35 8.78 17.57 11.23
C LYS A 35 8.29 18.37 12.44
N PRO A 36 8.92 19.51 12.74
CA PRO A 36 8.42 20.41 13.79
C PRO A 36 6.95 20.76 13.54
N GLY A 37 6.13 20.64 14.57
CA GLY A 37 4.71 20.94 14.48
C GLY A 37 3.84 19.85 13.83
N LYS A 38 4.42 18.75 13.41
CA LYS A 38 3.65 17.62 12.85
C LYS A 38 3.48 16.53 13.91
N PRO A 39 2.27 15.99 14.07
CA PRO A 39 1.99 15.00 15.12
C PRO A 39 2.43 13.58 14.77
N LYS A 40 2.82 13.30 13.52
CA LYS A 40 3.11 11.95 13.06
C LYS A 40 4.46 11.86 12.39
N THR A 41 5.12 10.71 12.58
CA THR A 41 6.32 10.35 11.82
C THR A 41 5.92 10.00 10.38
N ASN A 42 6.90 9.91 9.49
CA ASN A 42 6.63 9.48 8.11
C ASN A 42 6.13 8.04 8.06
N ARG A 43 6.60 7.18 8.98
CA ARG A 43 6.10 5.81 9.10
C ARG A 43 4.62 5.79 9.46
N GLU A 44 4.23 6.57 10.46
CA GLU A 44 2.83 6.66 10.88
C GLU A 44 1.94 7.22 9.78
N HIS A 45 2.44 8.20 9.04
CA HIS A 45 1.71 8.74 7.91
C HIS A 45 1.50 7.67 6.81
N LEU A 46 2.54 6.88 6.52
CA LEU A 46 2.41 5.77 5.57
C LEU A 46 1.38 4.74 6.04
N GLU A 47 1.40 4.40 7.34
CA GLU A 47 0.43 3.46 7.89
C GLU A 47 -1.00 3.94 7.68
N GLU A 48 -1.25 5.23 7.90
CA GLU A 48 -2.56 5.82 7.68
C GLU A 48 -2.98 5.73 6.20
N GLU A 49 -2.08 6.07 5.29
CA GLU A 49 -2.39 6.01 3.86
C GLU A 49 -2.60 4.59 3.37
N LEU A 50 -1.84 3.62 3.90
CA LEU A 50 -2.06 2.21 3.56
C LEU A 50 -3.40 1.71 4.09
N GLY A 51 -3.81 2.17 5.27
CA GLY A 51 -5.13 1.84 5.80
C GLY A 51 -6.25 2.40 4.93
N ASP A 52 -6.11 3.63 4.46
CA ASP A 52 -7.07 4.25 3.57
C ASP A 52 -7.18 3.48 2.24
N LEU A 53 -6.03 3.06 1.69
CA LEU A 53 -6.00 2.25 0.48
C LEU A 53 -6.66 0.90 0.70
N GLN A 54 -6.36 0.24 1.82
CA GLN A 54 -6.95 -1.05 2.17
C GLN A 54 -8.47 -0.96 2.27
N ALA A 55 -9.00 0.13 2.87
CA ALA A 55 -10.43 0.35 2.96
C ALA A 55 -11.08 0.40 1.57
N MET A 56 -10.43 1.06 0.61
CA MET A 56 -10.96 1.14 -0.75
C MET A 56 -10.94 -0.21 -1.45
N VAL A 57 -9.90 -1.03 -1.23
CA VAL A 57 -9.86 -2.39 -1.77
C VAL A 57 -11.00 -3.23 -1.18
N GLU A 58 -11.24 -3.12 0.11
CA GLU A 58 -12.33 -3.85 0.78
C GLU A 58 -13.70 -3.44 0.21
N ILE A 59 -13.90 -2.14 -0.03
CA ILE A 59 -15.14 -1.64 -0.62
C ILE A 59 -15.35 -2.21 -2.03
N LEU A 60 -14.30 -2.27 -2.84
CA LEU A 60 -14.38 -2.88 -4.16
C LEU A 60 -14.82 -4.34 -4.09
N GLN A 61 -14.33 -5.08 -3.08
CA GLN A 61 -14.71 -6.46 -2.85
C GLN A 61 -16.17 -6.57 -2.41
N GLU A 62 -16.60 -5.71 -1.49
CA GLU A 62 -17.98 -5.68 -0.99
C GLU A 62 -18.98 -5.39 -2.08
N LEU A 63 -18.61 -4.56 -3.04
CA LEU A 63 -19.45 -4.20 -4.18
C LEU A 63 -19.34 -5.19 -5.35
N ASP A 64 -18.58 -6.27 -5.18
CA ASP A 64 -18.34 -7.28 -6.21
C ASP A 64 -17.71 -6.72 -7.48
N ILE A 65 -17.00 -5.60 -7.38
CA ILE A 65 -16.27 -5.02 -8.51
C ILE A 65 -14.99 -5.83 -8.77
N VAL A 66 -14.37 -6.33 -7.70
CA VAL A 66 -13.20 -7.20 -7.78
C VAL A 66 -13.43 -8.45 -6.92
N SER A 67 -12.68 -9.51 -7.19
CA SER A 67 -12.80 -10.77 -6.48
C SER A 67 -11.76 -10.86 -5.36
N PHE A 68 -12.22 -11.09 -4.15
CA PHE A 68 -11.34 -11.36 -3.01
C PHE A 68 -10.38 -12.51 -3.31
N THR A 69 -10.89 -13.60 -3.87
CA THR A 69 -10.07 -14.77 -4.19
C THR A 69 -8.98 -14.44 -5.20
N ASN A 70 -9.30 -13.66 -6.22
CA ASN A 70 -8.32 -13.28 -7.24
C ASN A 70 -7.24 -12.39 -6.64
N ILE A 71 -7.61 -11.47 -5.75
CA ILE A 71 -6.64 -10.59 -5.07
C ILE A 71 -5.73 -11.41 -4.16
N GLU A 72 -6.28 -12.35 -3.40
CA GLU A 72 -5.50 -13.24 -2.53
C GLU A 72 -4.48 -14.05 -3.33
N ARG A 73 -4.91 -14.63 -4.44
CA ARG A 73 -4.01 -15.40 -5.32
C ARG A 73 -2.91 -14.53 -5.91
N ALA A 74 -3.25 -13.32 -6.33
CA ALA A 74 -2.27 -12.39 -6.87
C ALA A 74 -1.24 -11.98 -5.82
N ALA A 75 -1.69 -11.73 -4.59
CA ALA A 75 -0.80 -11.39 -3.48
C ALA A 75 0.17 -12.54 -3.19
N GLU A 76 -0.34 -13.76 -3.16
CA GLU A 76 0.47 -14.95 -2.92
C GLU A 76 1.49 -15.16 -4.04
N ALA A 77 1.07 -15.01 -5.29
CA ALA A 77 1.96 -15.12 -6.45
C ALA A 77 3.05 -14.06 -6.40
N LYS A 78 2.73 -12.83 -5.99
CA LYS A 78 3.70 -11.76 -5.85
C LYS A 78 4.75 -12.10 -4.79
N ARG A 79 4.33 -12.65 -3.65
CA ARG A 79 5.25 -13.06 -2.59
C ARG A 79 6.24 -14.12 -3.09
N GLU A 80 5.78 -15.08 -3.88
CA GLU A 80 6.65 -16.10 -4.45
C GLU A 80 7.64 -15.53 -5.45
N LYS A 81 7.19 -14.61 -6.30
CA LYS A 81 8.09 -13.91 -7.24
C LYS A 81 9.18 -13.14 -6.51
N LEU A 82 8.84 -12.49 -5.42
CA LEU A 82 9.79 -11.68 -4.66
C LEU A 82 10.89 -12.53 -4.00
N LYS A 83 10.61 -13.78 -3.70
CA LYS A 83 11.63 -14.69 -3.17
C LYS A 83 12.74 -14.94 -4.21
N ILE A 84 12.40 -14.89 -5.49
CA ILE A 84 13.33 -15.13 -6.60
C ILE A 84 13.99 -13.84 -7.05
N TRP A 85 13.18 -12.77 -7.25
CA TRP A 85 13.60 -11.56 -7.94
C TRP A 85 13.97 -10.40 -7.02
N SER A 86 13.91 -10.58 -5.70
CA SER A 86 14.28 -9.51 -4.76
C SER A 86 15.06 -10.10 -3.58
N ASN A 87 15.60 -9.21 -2.76
CA ASN A 87 16.35 -9.58 -1.57
C ASN A 87 15.57 -9.33 -0.28
N ILE A 88 14.30 -8.92 -0.36
CA ILE A 88 13.55 -8.49 0.82
C ILE A 88 13.30 -9.61 1.84
N PHE A 89 13.30 -10.86 1.40
CA PHE A 89 13.12 -12.01 2.29
C PHE A 89 14.43 -12.66 2.71
N LYS A 90 15.56 -12.15 2.26
CA LYS A 90 16.87 -12.65 2.68
C LYS A 90 17.30 -11.91 3.94
N THR A 91 17.76 -12.66 4.94
CA THR A 91 18.27 -12.08 6.17
C THR A 91 19.79 -11.92 6.07
N GLU A 92 20.36 -11.03 6.86
CA GLU A 92 21.81 -10.86 6.89
C GLU A 92 22.53 -12.14 7.33
N THR A 93 21.92 -12.89 8.25
CA THR A 93 22.48 -14.14 8.73
C THR A 93 22.56 -15.21 7.65
N SER A 94 21.70 -15.15 6.64
CA SER A 94 21.72 -16.12 5.54
C SER A 94 22.83 -15.84 4.54
N GLN A 95 23.48 -14.70 4.65
CA GLN A 95 24.58 -14.29 3.76
C GLN A 95 25.96 -14.63 4.32
N GLY A 96 26.00 -15.03 5.56
CA GLY A 96 27.22 -15.26 6.31
C GLY A 96 28.13 -16.33 5.80
#